data_faba5675c62ae95e6401ae084a6ba03e
#
_entry.id   faba5675c62ae95e6401ae084a6ba03e
#
_cell.length_a   1.000
_cell.length_b   1.000
_cell.length_c   1.000
_cell.angle_alpha   90.00
_cell.angle_beta   90.00
_cell.angle_gamma   90.00
#
_symmetry.space_group_name_H-M   'P 1'
#
loop_
_entity.id
_entity.type
_entity.pdbx_description
1 polymer ?
#
loop_
_entity_poly.entity_id
_entity_poly.type
_entity_poly.pdbx_seq_one_letter_code
_entity_poly.pdbx_strand_id
1 'polypeptide(L)'
;MPIIRQYEDATDRFQVVELWRNVFGYETAHNEPNLAISKKISTNDGLFFVAVENTDILGTIMAGYDGHRGWLYSVAVDPNKRLSGLGSSLVHHAEKALADLGCMKINLQLLDTNKATAAFYKSIGYSVEPRLSMGKLITRSV
;
A
#
# COMPACT_ATOMS: atom_id res chain seq x y z
N MET A 1 -4.51 -3.19 -20.74
CA MET A 1 -5.11 -3.24 -19.39
C MET A 1 -4.10 -3.78 -18.41
N PRO A 2 -3.79 -3.04 -17.34
CA PRO A 2 -2.93 -3.56 -16.29
C PRO A 2 -3.55 -4.77 -15.60
N ILE A 3 -2.72 -5.71 -15.21
CA ILE A 3 -3.16 -6.82 -14.35
C ILE A 3 -2.59 -6.61 -12.95
N ILE A 4 -3.31 -7.09 -11.94
CA ILE A 4 -2.85 -7.02 -10.55
C ILE A 4 -2.48 -8.43 -10.12
N ARG A 5 -1.28 -8.58 -9.58
CA ARG A 5 -0.75 -9.84 -9.10
C ARG A 5 0.06 -9.65 -7.83
N GLN A 6 0.40 -10.74 -7.19
CA GLN A 6 1.31 -10.66 -6.04
C GLN A 6 2.69 -10.19 -6.48
N TYR A 7 3.32 -9.44 -5.59
CA TYR A 7 4.70 -8.98 -5.74
C TYR A 7 5.68 -10.16 -5.75
N GLU A 8 6.68 -10.09 -6.63
CA GLU A 8 7.76 -11.06 -6.71
C GLU A 8 9.10 -10.35 -6.58
N ASP A 9 9.82 -10.64 -5.52
CA ASP A 9 11.03 -9.90 -5.18
C ASP A 9 12.11 -9.97 -6.24
N ALA A 10 12.26 -11.13 -6.87
CA ALA A 10 13.32 -11.34 -7.84
C ALA A 10 13.21 -10.42 -9.08
N THR A 11 11.99 -10.05 -9.45
CA THR A 11 11.75 -9.26 -10.67
C THR A 11 11.24 -7.87 -10.40
N ASP A 12 10.65 -7.59 -9.22
CA ASP A 12 9.87 -6.38 -9.02
C ASP A 12 10.54 -5.32 -8.16
N ARG A 13 11.51 -5.70 -7.33
CA ARG A 13 12.03 -4.79 -6.29
C ARG A 13 12.54 -3.48 -6.86
N PHE A 14 13.33 -3.53 -7.92
CA PHE A 14 13.92 -2.30 -8.47
C PHE A 14 12.84 -1.30 -8.91
N GLN A 15 11.86 -1.77 -9.67
CA GLN A 15 10.79 -0.90 -10.16
C GLN A 15 9.92 -0.36 -9.03
N VAL A 16 9.62 -1.18 -8.01
CA VAL A 16 8.83 -0.74 -6.87
C VAL A 16 9.57 0.34 -6.08
N VAL A 17 10.86 0.15 -5.82
CA VAL A 17 11.66 1.15 -5.12
C VAL A 17 11.67 2.47 -5.88
N GLU A 18 11.86 2.42 -7.20
CA GLU A 18 11.86 3.62 -8.02
C GLU A 18 10.48 4.30 -8.02
N LEU A 19 9.41 3.53 -8.12
CA LEU A 19 8.05 4.06 -8.05
C LEU A 19 7.80 4.77 -6.71
N TRP A 20 8.18 4.14 -5.61
CA TRP A 20 7.96 4.73 -4.28
C TRP A 20 8.79 5.99 -4.06
N ARG A 21 10.02 6.04 -4.56
CA ARG A 21 10.83 7.27 -4.50
C ARG A 21 10.18 8.40 -5.29
N ASN A 22 9.60 8.06 -6.43
CA ASN A 22 8.92 9.04 -7.28
C ASN A 22 7.62 9.55 -6.64
N VAL A 23 6.88 8.69 -5.96
CA VAL A 23 5.58 9.03 -5.37
C VAL A 23 5.71 9.60 -3.96
N PHE A 24 6.55 9.00 -3.12
CA PHE A 24 6.67 9.32 -1.70
C PHE A 24 7.92 10.12 -1.35
N GLY A 25 8.88 10.21 -2.26
CA GLY A 25 10.18 10.82 -1.98
C GLY A 25 11.13 9.83 -1.32
N TYR A 26 12.24 10.35 -0.82
CA TYR A 26 13.28 9.51 -0.20
C TYR A 26 12.98 9.35 1.28
N GLU A 27 12.27 8.29 1.60
CA GLU A 27 11.88 7.96 2.97
C GLU A 27 13.00 7.23 3.71
N THR A 28 12.98 7.33 5.03
CA THR A 28 13.99 6.75 5.93
C THR A 28 13.32 5.91 7.01
N ALA A 29 14.12 5.35 7.90
CA ALA A 29 13.67 4.52 9.00
C ALA A 29 12.79 3.36 8.50
N HIS A 30 11.65 3.14 9.13
CA HIS A 30 10.74 2.04 8.75
C HIS A 30 10.09 2.24 7.39
N ASN A 31 10.15 3.44 6.83
CA ASN A 31 9.60 3.76 5.50
C ASN A 31 10.65 3.68 4.40
N GLU A 32 11.92 3.38 4.72
CA GLU A 32 12.92 3.20 3.69
C GLU A 32 12.47 2.04 2.78
N PRO A 33 12.40 2.24 1.43
CA PRO A 33 11.74 1.27 0.55
C PRO A 33 12.28 -0.15 0.64
N ASN A 34 13.60 -0.33 0.58
CA ASN A 34 14.18 -1.67 0.62
C ASN A 34 13.91 -2.37 1.95
N LEU A 35 14.00 -1.63 3.06
CA LEU A 35 13.71 -2.18 4.37
C LEU A 35 12.22 -2.54 4.49
N ALA A 36 11.34 -1.65 4.06
CA ALA A 36 9.90 -1.89 4.10
C ALA A 36 9.52 -3.13 3.29
N ILE A 37 10.09 -3.30 2.10
CA ILE A 37 9.84 -4.48 1.26
C ILE A 37 10.34 -5.74 1.97
N SER A 38 11.57 -5.73 2.46
CA SER A 38 12.16 -6.90 3.11
C SER A 38 11.35 -7.32 4.35
N LYS A 39 10.90 -6.36 5.14
CA LYS A 39 10.05 -6.64 6.30
C LYS A 39 8.70 -7.22 5.87
N LYS A 40 8.10 -6.67 4.81
CA LYS A 40 6.81 -7.18 4.33
C LYS A 40 6.93 -8.61 3.82
N ILE A 41 7.97 -8.91 3.06
CA ILE A 41 8.22 -10.27 2.57
C ILE A 41 8.33 -11.24 3.75
N SER A 42 8.99 -10.83 4.82
CA SER A 42 9.21 -11.70 5.98
C SER A 42 7.91 -12.08 6.70
N THR A 43 6.83 -11.34 6.54
CA THR A 43 5.53 -11.72 7.10
C THR A 43 4.88 -12.88 6.35
N ASN A 44 5.26 -13.07 5.10
CA ASN A 44 4.79 -14.18 4.26
C ASN A 44 3.26 -14.31 4.24
N ASP A 45 2.55 -13.19 4.20
CA ASP A 45 1.09 -13.16 4.25
C ASP A 45 0.40 -13.07 2.89
N GLY A 46 1.17 -12.91 1.80
CA GLY A 46 0.63 -12.81 0.45
C GLY A 46 -0.13 -11.53 0.16
N LEU A 47 0.07 -10.48 0.95
CA LEU A 47 -0.73 -9.25 0.86
C LEU A 47 0.08 -8.06 0.33
N PHE A 48 0.93 -8.31 -0.64
CA PHE A 48 1.65 -7.27 -1.37
C PHE A 48 1.40 -7.47 -2.85
N PHE A 49 0.76 -6.47 -3.48
CA PHE A 49 0.31 -6.59 -4.86
C PHE A 49 0.89 -5.47 -5.73
N VAL A 50 1.10 -5.79 -7.00
CA VAL A 50 1.58 -4.84 -8.01
C VAL A 50 0.62 -4.85 -9.20
N ALA A 51 0.46 -3.69 -9.82
CA ALA A 51 -0.26 -3.55 -11.08
C ALA A 51 0.77 -3.49 -12.20
N VAL A 52 0.64 -4.37 -13.18
CA VAL A 52 1.65 -4.55 -14.23
C VAL A 52 0.99 -4.43 -15.59
N GLU A 53 1.61 -3.66 -16.49
CA GLU A 53 1.23 -3.58 -17.88
C GLU A 53 2.49 -3.82 -18.71
N ASN A 54 2.48 -4.86 -19.54
CA ASN A 54 3.67 -5.36 -20.22
C ASN A 54 4.72 -5.74 -19.16
N THR A 55 5.87 -5.07 -19.11
CA THR A 55 6.90 -5.30 -18.10
C THR A 55 6.99 -4.19 -17.08
N ASP A 56 6.08 -3.21 -17.15
CA ASP A 56 6.13 -2.02 -16.31
C ASP A 56 5.22 -2.16 -15.10
N ILE A 57 5.75 -1.85 -13.91
CA ILE A 57 4.95 -1.77 -12.69
C ILE A 57 4.39 -0.36 -12.60
N LEU A 58 3.09 -0.25 -12.62
CA LEU A 58 2.37 1.03 -12.62
C LEU A 58 1.80 1.39 -11.27
N GLY A 59 1.73 0.45 -10.35
CA GLY A 59 1.19 0.73 -9.02
C GLY A 59 1.44 -0.40 -8.05
N THR A 60 1.28 -0.08 -6.78
CA THR A 60 1.47 -1.04 -5.68
C THR A 60 0.40 -0.84 -4.62
N ILE A 61 0.18 -1.88 -3.84
CA ILE A 61 -0.56 -1.81 -2.58
C ILE A 61 -0.05 -2.90 -1.65
N MET A 62 0.17 -2.53 -0.40
CA MET A 62 0.37 -3.50 0.68
C MET A 62 -0.86 -3.53 1.56
N ALA A 63 -1.20 -4.71 2.06
CA ALA A 63 -2.24 -4.87 3.06
C ALA A 63 -1.73 -5.74 4.19
N GLY A 64 -2.33 -5.62 5.36
CA GLY A 64 -2.03 -6.45 6.50
C GLY A 64 -3.29 -6.75 7.26
N TYR A 65 -3.34 -7.89 7.94
CA TYR A 65 -4.48 -8.28 8.75
C TYR A 65 -3.97 -8.74 10.10
N ASP A 66 -4.40 -8.07 11.16
CA ASP A 66 -3.95 -8.38 12.51
C ASP A 66 -4.94 -9.28 13.27
N GLY A 67 -5.96 -9.79 12.59
CA GLY A 67 -7.02 -10.60 13.18
C GLY A 67 -8.22 -9.76 13.61
N HIS A 68 -8.07 -8.45 13.68
CA HIS A 68 -9.13 -7.52 14.07
C HIS A 68 -9.43 -6.51 12.97
N ARG A 69 -8.39 -5.85 12.44
CA ARG A 69 -8.52 -4.88 11.35
C ARG A 69 -7.57 -5.23 10.23
N GLY A 70 -8.02 -4.97 9.01
CA GLY A 70 -7.15 -4.89 7.86
C GLY A 70 -6.57 -3.50 7.75
N TRP A 71 -5.37 -3.39 7.21
CA TRP A 71 -4.68 -2.13 7.00
C TRP A 71 -4.17 -2.04 5.58
N LEU A 72 -4.32 -0.87 4.97
CA LEU A 72 -3.74 -0.58 3.66
C LEU A 72 -2.60 0.41 3.83
N TYR A 73 -1.52 0.17 3.12
CA TYR A 73 -0.36 1.05 3.15
C TYR A 73 0.48 0.90 1.88
N SER A 74 1.40 1.82 1.67
CA SER A 74 2.26 1.86 0.48
C SER A 74 1.45 1.78 -0.81
N VAL A 75 0.32 2.49 -0.85
CA VAL A 75 -0.53 2.57 -2.03
C VAL A 75 0.05 3.64 -2.94
N ALA A 76 0.55 3.24 -4.09
CA ALA A 76 1.21 4.13 -5.03
C ALA A 76 0.74 3.85 -6.44
N VAL A 77 0.55 4.89 -7.22
CA VAL A 77 0.24 4.80 -8.65
C VAL A 77 1.19 5.72 -9.39
N ASP A 78 1.78 5.22 -10.48
CA ASP A 78 2.63 6.02 -11.34
C ASP A 78 1.92 7.34 -11.68
N PRO A 79 2.57 8.50 -11.47
CA PRO A 79 1.94 9.79 -11.74
C PRO A 79 1.36 9.93 -13.16
N ASN A 80 1.96 9.23 -14.14
CA ASN A 80 1.47 9.26 -15.53
C ASN A 80 0.24 8.38 -15.75
N LYS A 81 -0.16 7.58 -14.76
CA LYS A 81 -1.29 6.64 -14.85
C LYS A 81 -2.40 6.96 -13.86
N ARG A 82 -2.33 8.11 -13.21
CA ARG A 82 -3.39 8.55 -12.29
C ARG A 82 -4.64 8.92 -13.07
N LEU A 83 -5.78 8.88 -12.39
CA LEU A 83 -7.11 9.15 -12.96
C LEU A 83 -7.57 8.08 -13.96
N SER A 84 -6.89 6.94 -14.02
CA SER A 84 -7.27 5.81 -14.89
C SER A 84 -8.09 4.75 -14.15
N GLY A 85 -8.38 4.95 -12.86
CA GLY A 85 -9.06 3.95 -12.03
C GLY A 85 -8.14 2.89 -11.44
N LEU A 86 -6.83 3.00 -11.66
CA LEU A 86 -5.87 2.00 -11.19
C LEU A 86 -5.79 1.94 -9.66
N GLY A 87 -5.79 3.10 -9.00
CA GLY A 87 -5.79 3.17 -7.55
C GLY A 87 -6.98 2.44 -6.94
N SER A 88 -8.17 2.69 -7.50
CA SER A 88 -9.40 2.03 -7.08
C SER A 88 -9.31 0.51 -7.28
N SER A 89 -8.77 0.06 -8.41
CA SER A 89 -8.60 -1.36 -8.70
C SER A 89 -7.66 -2.03 -7.71
N LEU A 90 -6.56 -1.37 -7.37
CA LEU A 90 -5.62 -1.88 -6.37
C LEU A 90 -6.27 -2.01 -5.00
N VAL A 91 -7.01 -1.00 -4.57
CA VAL A 91 -7.71 -1.04 -3.28
C VAL A 91 -8.74 -2.17 -3.27
N HIS A 92 -9.56 -2.30 -4.31
CA HIS A 92 -10.55 -3.38 -4.40
C HIS A 92 -9.90 -4.76 -4.36
N HIS A 93 -8.76 -4.93 -5.02
CA HIS A 93 -8.02 -6.19 -5.00
C HIS A 93 -7.57 -6.55 -3.59
N ALA A 94 -7.02 -5.58 -2.87
CA ALA A 94 -6.58 -5.77 -1.49
C ALA A 94 -7.77 -6.03 -0.56
N GLU A 95 -8.89 -5.31 -0.74
CA GLU A 95 -10.12 -5.53 0.04
C GLU A 95 -10.62 -6.95 -0.12
N LYS A 96 -10.62 -7.46 -1.36
CA LYS A 96 -11.06 -8.83 -1.61
C LYS A 96 -10.14 -9.84 -0.92
N ALA A 97 -8.84 -9.65 -1.01
CA ALA A 97 -7.87 -10.53 -0.36
C ALA A 97 -8.06 -10.53 1.17
N LEU A 98 -8.28 -9.36 1.76
CA LEU A 98 -8.55 -9.23 3.20
C LEU A 98 -9.87 -9.90 3.58
N ALA A 99 -10.92 -9.67 2.79
CA ALA A 99 -12.24 -10.28 3.05
C ALA A 99 -12.16 -11.81 3.01
N ASP A 100 -11.37 -12.35 2.09
CA ASP A 100 -11.16 -13.81 1.99
C ASP A 100 -10.49 -14.38 3.25
N LEU A 101 -9.76 -13.56 4.02
CA LEU A 101 -9.17 -13.94 5.30
C LEU A 101 -10.11 -13.75 6.49
N GLY A 102 -11.32 -13.26 6.26
CA GLY A 102 -12.29 -13.00 7.32
C GLY A 102 -12.26 -11.57 7.86
N CYS A 103 -11.50 -10.68 7.25
CA CYS A 103 -11.42 -9.29 7.69
C CYS A 103 -12.76 -8.57 7.48
N MET A 104 -13.23 -7.87 8.52
CA MET A 104 -14.52 -7.17 8.48
C MET A 104 -14.38 -5.65 8.48
N LYS A 105 -13.21 -5.14 8.78
CA LYS A 105 -12.98 -3.69 8.85
C LYS A 105 -11.57 -3.36 8.37
N ILE A 106 -11.48 -2.37 7.50
CA ILE A 106 -10.21 -1.93 6.94
C ILE A 106 -9.97 -0.47 7.33
N ASN A 107 -8.78 -0.19 7.81
CA ASN A 107 -8.31 1.15 8.15
C ASN A 107 -7.09 1.50 7.34
N LEU A 108 -6.82 2.79 7.23
CA LEU A 108 -5.59 3.30 6.63
C LEU A 108 -5.27 4.65 7.27
N GLN A 109 -4.04 5.09 7.10
CA GLN A 109 -3.61 6.38 7.63
C GLN A 109 -3.11 7.26 6.50
N LEU A 110 -3.47 8.53 6.56
CA LEU A 110 -3.01 9.57 5.65
C LEU A 110 -2.47 10.71 6.47
N LEU A 111 -1.53 11.47 5.89
CA LEU A 111 -1.23 12.77 6.46
C LEU A 111 -2.50 13.60 6.44
N ASP A 112 -2.78 14.31 7.53
CA ASP A 112 -4.01 15.10 7.67
C ASP A 112 -4.10 16.24 6.65
N THR A 113 -2.95 16.62 6.07
CA THR A 113 -2.88 17.63 5.01
C THR A 113 -3.14 17.07 3.61
N ASN A 114 -3.18 15.76 3.44
CA ASN A 114 -3.32 15.13 2.12
C ASN A 114 -4.79 15.06 1.71
N LYS A 115 -5.35 16.20 1.35
CA LYS A 115 -6.78 16.34 1.03
C LYS A 115 -7.20 15.57 -0.21
N ALA A 116 -6.34 15.55 -1.23
CA ALA A 116 -6.67 14.88 -2.49
C ALA A 116 -6.80 13.37 -2.30
N THR A 117 -5.88 12.76 -1.54
CA THR A 117 -5.92 11.34 -1.25
C THR A 117 -7.11 11.00 -0.36
N ALA A 118 -7.42 11.84 0.63
CA ALA A 118 -8.61 11.66 1.46
C ALA A 118 -9.88 11.66 0.60
N ALA A 119 -9.99 12.57 -0.35
CA ALA A 119 -11.13 12.64 -1.26
C ALA A 119 -11.26 11.36 -2.10
N PHE A 120 -10.12 10.83 -2.57
CA PHE A 120 -10.11 9.56 -3.30
C PHE A 120 -10.70 8.43 -2.44
N TYR A 121 -10.21 8.27 -1.22
CA TYR A 121 -10.71 7.18 -0.36
C TYR A 121 -12.19 7.38 0.01
N LYS A 122 -12.62 8.62 0.24
CA LYS A 122 -14.05 8.89 0.48
C LYS A 122 -14.90 8.46 -0.71
N SER A 123 -14.41 8.68 -1.93
CA SER A 123 -15.15 8.33 -3.15
C SER A 123 -15.37 6.82 -3.31
N ILE A 124 -14.59 6.01 -2.64
CA ILE A 124 -14.69 4.54 -2.71
C ILE A 124 -15.16 3.93 -1.39
N GLY A 125 -15.75 4.73 -0.51
CA GLY A 125 -16.48 4.23 0.65
C GLY A 125 -15.78 4.36 1.99
N TYR A 126 -14.61 4.95 2.06
CA TYR A 126 -13.92 5.20 3.32
C TYR A 126 -14.38 6.51 3.94
N SER A 127 -14.31 6.62 5.25
CA SER A 127 -14.66 7.84 5.96
C SER A 127 -13.64 8.14 7.05
N VAL A 128 -13.49 9.43 7.35
CA VAL A 128 -12.61 9.85 8.44
C VAL A 128 -13.25 9.44 9.75
N GLU A 129 -12.48 8.82 10.61
CA GLU A 129 -12.93 8.37 11.92
C GLU A 129 -12.43 9.31 13.01
N PRO A 130 -13.21 9.54 14.07
CA PRO A 130 -12.80 10.42 15.17
C PRO A 130 -11.86 9.66 16.11
N ARG A 131 -10.67 9.38 15.65
CA ARG A 131 -9.62 8.67 16.39
C ARG A 131 -8.34 9.47 16.30
N LEU A 132 -7.58 9.49 17.36
CA LEU A 132 -6.21 10.01 17.34
C LEU A 132 -5.29 8.89 16.89
N SER A 133 -4.41 9.20 15.95
CA SER A 133 -3.34 8.29 15.57
C SER A 133 -2.13 8.57 16.44
N MET A 134 -1.57 7.55 17.06
CA MET A 134 -0.37 7.68 17.88
C MET A 134 0.66 6.66 17.43
N GLY A 135 1.92 7.06 17.40
CA GLY A 135 2.98 6.18 16.94
C GLY A 135 4.26 6.37 17.74
N LYS A 136 5.09 5.36 17.73
CA LYS A 136 6.39 5.37 18.40
C LYS A 136 7.34 4.49 17.61
N LEU A 137 8.50 5.01 17.26
CA LEU A 137 9.56 4.18 16.69
C LEU A 137 10.18 3.33 17.79
N ILE A 138 10.32 2.04 17.47
CA ILE A 138 11.00 1.10 18.36
C ILE A 138 12.46 1.05 17.94
N THR A 139 13.35 1.43 18.85
CA THR A 139 14.78 1.30 18.63
C THR A 139 15.25 0.00 19.26
N ARG A 140 16.06 -0.75 18.51
CA ARG A 140 16.63 -1.98 19.04
C ARG A 140 17.84 -1.67 19.89
N SER A 141 17.84 -2.16 21.11
CA SER A 141 19.08 -2.22 21.90
C SER A 141 19.96 -3.34 21.35
N VAL A 142 21.19 -3.09 21.22
CA VAL A 142 22.15 -4.06 20.73
C VAL A 142 22.92 -4.65 21.88
#